data_fad2a8b1cd9a948b352fee41a35a7c4b
#
_entry.id   fad2a8b1cd9a948b352fee41a35a7c4b
#
_cell.length_a   1.000
_cell.length_b   1.000
_cell.length_c   1.000
_cell.angle_alpha   90.00
_cell.angle_beta   90.00
_cell.angle_gamma   90.00
#
_symmetry.space_group_name_H-M   'P 1'
#
loop_
_entity.id
_entity.type
_entity.pdbx_description
1 polymer ?
#
loop_
_entity_poly.entity_id
_entity_poly.type
_entity_poly.pdbx_seq_one_letter_code
_entity_poly.pdbx_strand_id
1 'polypeptide(L)'
;MSIDSGLLARADHKCELCGSTDNYQAYELPHSEGRSDCAILACEKCREQLPEGNALTPSHWRCLSDTMWSPTPAVQVMAWRLLGRLEGESWAHDLLDMLYLDDDLKAWAEAGIEVVDEDAVDCRDSNGVRLSAGDNIVIIKDLPVKGSSLVAKRGTAVRGISLTSNPEHIEGRVEGQRIVILSCYVKKS
;
A
#
# COMPACT_ATOMS: atom_id res chain seq x y z
N MET A 1 -27.68 -14.10 11.87
CA MET A 1 -27.89 -13.03 10.86
C MET A 1 -28.31 -13.72 9.57
N SER A 2 -29.46 -13.34 9.00
CA SER A 2 -29.90 -13.89 7.71
C SER A 2 -29.08 -13.23 6.60
N ILE A 3 -28.49 -14.04 5.72
CA ILE A 3 -27.82 -13.53 4.51
C ILE A 3 -28.90 -12.95 3.59
N ASP A 4 -28.64 -11.82 2.98
CA ASP A 4 -29.54 -11.19 2.02
C ASP A 4 -29.84 -12.14 0.86
N SER A 5 -31.12 -12.26 0.50
CA SER A 5 -31.57 -13.19 -0.55
C SER A 5 -31.05 -12.80 -1.95
N GLY A 6 -30.82 -11.50 -2.18
CA GLY A 6 -30.24 -11.00 -3.42
C GLY A 6 -28.78 -11.42 -3.54
N LEU A 7 -28.02 -11.34 -2.44
CA LEU A 7 -26.62 -11.79 -2.39
C LEU A 7 -26.52 -13.30 -2.63
N LEU A 8 -27.40 -14.10 -2.01
CA LEU A 8 -27.42 -15.55 -2.22
C LEU A 8 -27.74 -15.93 -3.68
N ALA A 9 -28.73 -15.27 -4.27
CA ALA A 9 -29.13 -15.52 -5.66
C ALA A 9 -27.99 -15.12 -6.63
N ARG A 10 -27.33 -13.98 -6.39
CA ARG A 10 -26.22 -13.51 -7.21
C ARG A 10 -25.02 -14.48 -7.14
N ALA A 11 -24.71 -14.95 -5.95
CA ALA A 11 -23.56 -15.85 -5.70
C ALA A 11 -23.85 -17.32 -6.07
N ASP A 12 -25.04 -17.66 -6.54
CA ASP A 12 -25.45 -19.04 -6.82
C ASP A 12 -25.17 -20.02 -5.65
N HIS A 13 -25.40 -19.52 -4.41
CA HIS A 13 -25.13 -20.28 -3.17
C HIS A 13 -23.70 -20.78 -3.05
N LYS A 14 -22.71 -20.05 -3.56
CA LYS A 14 -21.27 -20.38 -3.53
C LYS A 14 -20.46 -19.20 -3.05
N CYS A 15 -19.27 -19.48 -2.56
CA CYS A 15 -18.27 -18.45 -2.30
C CYS A 15 -17.91 -17.75 -3.62
N GLU A 16 -18.11 -16.44 -3.70
CA GLU A 16 -17.83 -15.66 -4.91
C GLU A 16 -16.33 -15.52 -5.21
N LEU A 17 -15.45 -15.95 -4.28
CA LEU A 17 -14.00 -15.94 -4.46
C LEU A 17 -13.43 -17.28 -4.92
N CYS A 18 -13.79 -18.39 -4.27
CA CYS A 18 -13.21 -19.70 -4.57
C CYS A 18 -14.22 -20.76 -5.04
N GLY A 19 -15.49 -20.41 -5.16
CA GLY A 19 -16.54 -21.33 -5.61
C GLY A 19 -16.96 -22.40 -4.60
N SER A 20 -16.43 -22.41 -3.36
CA SER A 20 -16.81 -23.36 -2.33
C SER A 20 -18.27 -23.17 -1.91
N THR A 21 -18.95 -24.30 -1.66
CA THR A 21 -20.32 -24.34 -1.14
C THR A 21 -20.37 -24.48 0.37
N ASP A 22 -19.21 -24.60 1.04
CA ASP A 22 -19.13 -24.88 2.45
C ASP A 22 -19.12 -23.59 3.29
N ASN A 23 -19.92 -23.56 4.34
CA ASN A 23 -19.90 -22.56 5.42
C ASN A 23 -19.65 -21.11 4.99
N TYR A 24 -20.42 -20.65 3.99
CA TYR A 24 -20.33 -19.29 3.48
C TYR A 24 -21.16 -18.32 4.31
N GLN A 25 -20.71 -17.08 4.37
CA GLN A 25 -21.42 -15.95 5.00
C GLN A 25 -21.20 -14.67 4.17
N ALA A 26 -22.08 -13.71 4.36
CA ALA A 26 -21.86 -12.37 3.80
C ALA A 26 -20.65 -11.73 4.48
N TYR A 27 -19.75 -11.17 3.66
CA TYR A 27 -18.62 -10.38 4.07
C TYR A 27 -18.73 -9.01 3.42
N GLU A 28 -18.88 -7.98 4.26
CA GLU A 28 -18.93 -6.59 3.81
C GLU A 28 -17.51 -6.06 3.65
N LEU A 29 -17.21 -5.49 2.50
CA LEU A 29 -15.90 -4.93 2.23
C LEU A 29 -15.68 -3.65 3.05
N PRO A 30 -14.51 -3.46 3.64
CA PRO A 30 -14.17 -2.21 4.31
C PRO A 30 -14.13 -1.03 3.31
N HIS A 31 -14.32 0.19 3.83
CA HIS A 31 -14.32 1.44 3.07
C HIS A 31 -15.37 1.49 1.95
N SER A 32 -16.56 1.02 2.24
CA SER A 32 -17.69 0.92 1.31
C SER A 32 -18.77 1.97 1.56
N GLU A 33 -18.46 3.07 2.25
CA GLU A 33 -19.40 4.12 2.63
C GLU A 33 -20.17 4.65 1.41
N GLY A 34 -21.50 4.58 1.49
CA GLY A 34 -22.39 5.04 0.43
C GLY A 34 -22.62 4.07 -0.72
N ARG A 35 -22.07 2.84 -0.66
CA ARG A 35 -22.29 1.79 -1.67
C ARG A 35 -23.32 0.79 -1.18
N SER A 36 -24.25 0.44 -2.06
CA SER A 36 -25.32 -0.52 -1.78
C SER A 36 -24.89 -1.98 -2.05
N ASP A 37 -23.91 -2.19 -2.92
CA ASP A 37 -23.43 -3.52 -3.35
C ASP A 37 -21.99 -3.74 -2.92
N CYS A 38 -21.78 -3.71 -1.59
CA CYS A 38 -20.47 -3.75 -0.94
C CYS A 38 -20.17 -5.09 -0.26
N ALA A 39 -21.07 -6.06 -0.31
CA ALA A 39 -20.88 -7.36 0.32
C ALA A 39 -20.65 -8.46 -0.73
N ILE A 40 -19.82 -9.44 -0.35
CA ILE A 40 -19.62 -10.68 -1.11
C ILE A 40 -20.00 -11.89 -0.26
N LEU A 41 -20.34 -12.99 -0.90
CA LEU A 41 -20.52 -14.26 -0.24
C LEU A 41 -19.18 -14.99 -0.16
N ALA A 42 -18.63 -15.20 1.05
CA ALA A 42 -17.33 -15.82 1.24
C ALA A 42 -17.40 -17.02 2.19
N CYS A 43 -16.73 -18.12 1.83
CA CYS A 43 -16.62 -19.29 2.70
C CYS A 43 -15.69 -19.01 3.90
N GLU A 44 -15.73 -19.87 4.91
CA GLU A 44 -14.93 -19.71 6.12
C GLU A 44 -13.43 -19.57 5.82
N LYS A 45 -12.89 -20.46 4.99
CA LYS A 45 -11.48 -20.44 4.60
C LYS A 45 -11.04 -19.14 3.92
N CYS A 46 -11.90 -18.55 3.10
CA CYS A 46 -11.63 -17.24 2.53
C CYS A 46 -11.72 -16.15 3.59
N ARG A 47 -12.79 -16.13 4.41
CA ARG A 47 -13.01 -15.10 5.44
C ARG A 47 -11.90 -15.03 6.48
N GLU A 48 -11.26 -16.15 6.81
CA GLU A 48 -10.10 -16.18 7.71
C GLU A 48 -8.89 -15.43 7.14
N GLN A 49 -8.78 -15.33 5.83
CA GLN A 49 -7.64 -14.70 5.14
C GLN A 49 -7.97 -13.29 4.61
N LEU A 50 -9.25 -12.89 4.55
CA LEU A 50 -9.63 -11.57 4.04
C LEU A 50 -9.14 -10.40 4.88
N PRO A 51 -9.18 -10.42 6.23
CA PRO A 51 -8.74 -9.30 7.04
C PRO A 51 -7.27 -8.94 6.74
N GLU A 52 -7.00 -7.65 6.72
CA GLU A 52 -5.64 -7.13 6.54
C GLU A 52 -4.71 -7.64 7.66
N GLY A 53 -3.47 -7.96 7.29
CA GLY A 53 -2.50 -8.55 8.22
C GLY A 53 -2.57 -10.06 8.38
N ASN A 54 -3.63 -10.73 7.92
CA ASN A 54 -3.68 -12.19 7.94
C ASN A 54 -2.87 -12.78 6.79
N ALA A 55 -2.17 -13.89 7.07
CA ALA A 55 -1.38 -14.57 6.06
C ALA A 55 -2.28 -15.17 4.96
N LEU A 56 -1.90 -14.95 3.71
CA LEU A 56 -2.55 -15.55 2.56
C LEU A 56 -1.90 -16.89 2.21
N THR A 57 -2.70 -17.86 1.80
CA THR A 57 -2.23 -19.14 1.26
C THR A 57 -2.20 -19.06 -0.26
N PRO A 58 -1.05 -18.87 -0.93
CA PRO A 58 -1.00 -18.58 -2.37
C PRO A 58 -1.69 -19.64 -3.23
N SER A 59 -1.54 -20.93 -2.86
CA SER A 59 -2.17 -22.03 -3.58
C SER A 59 -3.71 -21.98 -3.53
N HIS A 60 -4.31 -21.46 -2.47
CA HIS A 60 -5.75 -21.28 -2.34
C HIS A 60 -6.23 -20.14 -3.26
N TRP A 61 -5.47 -19.06 -3.35
CA TRP A 61 -5.83 -17.85 -4.08
C TRP A 61 -5.57 -17.93 -5.59
N ARG A 62 -5.12 -19.05 -6.10
CA ARG A 62 -5.05 -19.30 -7.55
C ARG A 62 -6.41 -19.19 -8.25
N CYS A 63 -7.50 -19.35 -7.53
CA CYS A 63 -8.85 -19.12 -8.01
C CYS A 63 -9.11 -17.68 -8.48
N LEU A 64 -8.30 -16.72 -8.05
CA LEU A 64 -8.43 -15.31 -8.46
C LEU A 64 -8.24 -15.12 -9.97
N SER A 65 -7.56 -16.03 -10.66
CA SER A 65 -7.44 -16.02 -12.13
C SER A 65 -8.78 -16.01 -12.86
N ASP A 66 -9.78 -16.66 -12.27
CA ASP A 66 -11.14 -16.68 -12.81
C ASP A 66 -12.03 -15.63 -12.17
N THR A 67 -11.86 -15.44 -10.86
CA THR A 67 -12.68 -14.54 -10.04
C THR A 67 -12.51 -13.06 -10.39
N MET A 68 -11.31 -12.65 -10.82
CA MET A 68 -11.03 -11.27 -11.22
C MET A 68 -11.92 -10.77 -12.38
N TRP A 69 -12.49 -11.67 -13.17
CA TRP A 69 -13.38 -11.35 -14.28
C TRP A 69 -14.86 -11.30 -13.89
N SER A 70 -15.16 -11.39 -12.60
CA SER A 70 -16.53 -11.28 -12.11
C SER A 70 -17.16 -9.93 -12.50
N PRO A 71 -18.43 -9.90 -12.94
CA PRO A 71 -19.11 -8.65 -13.21
C PRO A 71 -19.50 -7.88 -11.94
N THR A 72 -19.28 -8.45 -10.77
CA THR A 72 -19.66 -7.87 -9.48
C THR A 72 -18.56 -6.93 -8.96
N PRO A 73 -18.82 -5.62 -8.77
CA PRO A 73 -17.84 -4.65 -8.31
C PRO A 73 -17.11 -5.05 -7.03
N ALA A 74 -17.84 -5.49 -6.01
CA ALA A 74 -17.26 -5.91 -4.73
C ALA A 74 -16.29 -7.11 -4.88
N VAL A 75 -16.57 -8.04 -5.79
CA VAL A 75 -15.69 -9.18 -6.09
C VAL A 75 -14.41 -8.72 -6.79
N GLN A 76 -14.54 -7.82 -7.77
CA GLN A 76 -13.38 -7.25 -8.47
C GLN A 76 -12.46 -6.48 -7.52
N VAL A 77 -13.02 -5.62 -6.68
CA VAL A 77 -12.26 -4.86 -5.67
C VAL A 77 -11.55 -5.80 -4.70
N MET A 78 -12.23 -6.84 -4.23
CA MET A 78 -11.61 -7.81 -3.32
C MET A 78 -10.52 -8.62 -4.03
N ALA A 79 -10.73 -9.04 -5.28
CA ALA A 79 -9.72 -9.72 -6.07
C ALA A 79 -8.46 -8.85 -6.24
N TRP A 80 -8.64 -7.58 -6.55
CA TRP A 80 -7.54 -6.61 -6.67
C TRP A 80 -6.73 -6.48 -5.37
N ARG A 81 -7.41 -6.31 -4.23
CA ARG A 81 -6.76 -6.22 -2.90
C ARG A 81 -5.99 -7.49 -2.54
N LEU A 82 -6.56 -8.66 -2.83
CA LEU A 82 -5.91 -9.95 -2.54
C LEU A 82 -4.69 -10.18 -3.43
N LEU A 83 -4.78 -9.85 -4.73
CA LEU A 83 -3.64 -9.94 -5.65
C LEU A 83 -2.50 -9.02 -5.22
N GLY A 84 -2.80 -7.80 -4.79
CA GLY A 84 -1.80 -6.86 -4.27
C GLY A 84 -1.10 -7.35 -2.99
N ARG A 85 -1.77 -8.16 -2.16
CA ARG A 85 -1.18 -8.75 -0.94
C ARG A 85 -0.32 -9.98 -1.21
N LEU A 86 -0.35 -10.54 -2.43
CA LEU A 86 0.44 -11.72 -2.85
C LEU A 86 1.76 -11.30 -3.53
N GLU A 87 2.47 -10.35 -2.94
CA GLU A 87 3.67 -9.72 -3.50
C GLU A 87 4.80 -10.69 -3.87
N GLY A 88 4.90 -11.84 -3.19
CA GLY A 88 5.91 -12.87 -3.47
C GLY A 88 5.60 -13.77 -4.68
N GLU A 89 4.43 -13.62 -5.29
CA GLU A 89 3.92 -14.51 -6.31
C GLU A 89 3.86 -13.83 -7.69
N SER A 90 4.76 -14.20 -8.61
CA SER A 90 4.82 -13.60 -9.94
C SER A 90 3.49 -13.69 -10.71
N TRP A 91 2.77 -14.81 -10.58
CA TRP A 91 1.47 -14.98 -11.22
C TRP A 91 0.41 -14.00 -10.71
N ALA A 92 0.50 -13.57 -9.44
CA ALA A 92 -0.43 -12.59 -8.88
C ALA A 92 -0.17 -11.18 -9.44
N HIS A 93 1.09 -10.82 -9.66
CA HIS A 93 1.46 -9.58 -10.36
C HIS A 93 0.94 -9.58 -11.80
N ASP A 94 1.14 -10.67 -12.54
CA ASP A 94 0.65 -10.80 -13.93
C ASP A 94 -0.88 -10.60 -13.99
N LEU A 95 -1.62 -11.19 -13.03
CA LEU A 95 -3.08 -11.03 -12.95
C LEU A 95 -3.48 -9.60 -12.53
N LEU A 96 -2.74 -8.98 -11.63
CA LEU A 96 -3.00 -7.60 -11.19
C LEU A 96 -2.82 -6.61 -12.35
N ASP A 97 -1.80 -6.79 -13.17
CA ASP A 97 -1.55 -5.98 -14.37
C ASP A 97 -2.64 -6.16 -15.45
N MET A 98 -3.28 -7.33 -15.48
CA MET A 98 -4.39 -7.63 -16.39
C MET A 98 -5.74 -7.12 -15.88
N LEU A 99 -5.89 -6.94 -14.57
CA LEU A 99 -7.15 -6.54 -13.94
C LEU A 99 -7.40 -5.04 -14.13
N TYR A 100 -8.32 -4.72 -15.02
CA TYR A 100 -8.77 -3.35 -15.23
C TYR A 100 -9.95 -3.02 -14.30
N LEU A 101 -9.77 -1.99 -13.48
CA LEU A 101 -10.82 -1.36 -12.70
C LEU A 101 -11.07 0.06 -13.25
N ASP A 102 -12.33 0.48 -13.29
CA ASP A 102 -12.61 1.88 -13.55
C ASP A 102 -12.16 2.77 -12.39
N ASP A 103 -12.11 4.09 -12.60
CA ASP A 103 -11.56 5.04 -11.62
C ASP A 103 -12.29 4.98 -10.27
N ASP A 104 -13.60 4.73 -10.27
CA ASP A 104 -14.41 4.64 -9.05
C ASP A 104 -14.13 3.35 -8.27
N LEU A 105 -14.02 2.22 -8.95
CA LEU A 105 -13.67 0.94 -8.33
C LEU A 105 -12.22 0.90 -7.88
N LYS A 106 -11.33 1.55 -8.63
CA LYS A 106 -9.92 1.67 -8.28
C LYS A 106 -9.76 2.51 -7.00
N ALA A 107 -10.42 3.65 -6.91
CA ALA A 107 -10.43 4.46 -5.70
C ALA A 107 -10.95 3.68 -4.48
N TRP A 108 -11.98 2.84 -4.67
CA TRP A 108 -12.47 1.97 -3.61
C TRP A 108 -11.49 0.83 -3.28
N ALA A 109 -10.85 0.24 -4.25
CA ALA A 109 -9.87 -0.80 -4.04
C ALA A 109 -8.64 -0.29 -3.27
N GLU A 110 -8.21 0.93 -3.56
CA GLU A 110 -7.10 1.62 -2.89
C GLU A 110 -7.49 2.19 -1.52
N ALA A 111 -8.78 2.42 -1.26
CA ALA A 111 -9.25 2.90 0.03
C ALA A 111 -8.99 1.85 1.12
N GLY A 112 -8.24 2.23 2.14
CA GLY A 112 -7.85 1.35 3.25
C GLY A 112 -6.55 0.58 3.03
N ILE A 113 -5.98 0.59 1.84
CA ILE A 113 -4.56 0.36 1.76
C ILE A 113 -3.93 1.62 2.37
N GLU A 114 -3.41 1.51 3.60
CA GLU A 114 -2.38 2.45 3.98
C GLU A 114 -1.34 2.32 2.86
N VAL A 115 -1.25 3.35 2.03
CA VAL A 115 -0.12 3.50 1.12
C VAL A 115 1.06 3.59 2.07
N VAL A 116 1.60 2.43 2.42
CA VAL A 116 2.97 2.35 2.86
C VAL A 116 3.69 2.76 1.59
N ASP A 117 3.97 4.04 1.50
CA ASP A 117 4.85 4.60 0.51
C ASP A 117 6.12 3.75 0.66
N GLU A 118 6.32 2.74 -0.21
CA GLU A 118 7.53 1.90 -0.17
C GLU A 118 8.76 2.78 -0.42
N ASP A 119 8.55 3.98 -0.99
CA ASP A 119 9.51 5.09 -1.02
C ASP A 119 9.49 5.92 0.27
N ALA A 120 8.61 5.69 1.23
CA ALA A 120 8.68 6.28 2.57
C ALA A 120 9.74 5.56 3.41
N VAL A 121 10.96 5.66 2.93
CA VAL A 121 12.16 5.38 3.71
C VAL A 121 11.97 6.04 5.07
N ASP A 122 11.91 5.26 6.15
CA ASP A 122 11.79 5.79 7.52
C ASP A 122 13.08 6.53 7.90
N CYS A 123 13.28 7.65 7.23
CA CYS A 123 14.42 8.53 7.44
C CYS A 123 14.13 9.38 8.67
N ARG A 124 15.02 9.32 9.66
CA ARG A 124 14.90 10.08 10.91
C ARG A 124 16.09 10.99 11.10
N ASP A 125 15.80 12.17 11.66
CA ASP A 125 16.85 13.11 12.03
C ASP A 125 17.63 12.65 13.28
N SER A 126 18.62 13.43 13.69
CA SER A 126 19.45 13.16 14.89
C SER A 126 18.65 13.05 16.20
N ASN A 127 17.43 13.53 16.23
CA ASN A 127 16.52 13.48 17.40
C ASN A 127 15.48 12.34 17.29
N GLY A 128 15.50 11.55 16.21
CA GLY A 128 14.52 10.50 15.95
C GLY A 128 13.22 10.99 15.32
N VAL A 129 13.14 12.26 14.91
CA VAL A 129 11.97 12.84 14.23
C VAL A 129 11.97 12.38 12.78
N ARG A 130 10.83 11.87 12.30
CA ARG A 130 10.67 11.42 10.91
C ARG A 130 10.79 12.58 9.93
N LEU A 131 11.62 12.41 8.92
CA LEU A 131 11.81 13.33 7.81
C LEU A 131 10.92 12.93 6.62
N SER A 132 10.38 13.92 5.96
CA SER A 132 9.57 13.77 4.75
C SER A 132 10.16 14.59 3.61
N ALA A 133 9.89 14.19 2.37
CA ALA A 133 10.27 14.99 1.21
C ALA A 133 9.61 16.38 1.29
N GLY A 134 10.39 17.42 1.01
CA GLY A 134 9.95 18.81 1.15
C GLY A 134 10.19 19.44 2.52
N ASP A 135 10.60 18.70 3.53
CA ASP A 135 10.93 19.24 4.86
C ASP A 135 12.12 20.20 4.80
N ASN A 136 12.17 21.07 5.80
CA ASN A 136 13.32 21.92 6.06
C ASN A 136 14.14 21.34 7.22
N ILE A 137 15.44 21.33 7.06
CA ILE A 137 16.36 20.80 8.06
C ILE A 137 17.49 21.78 8.33
N VAL A 138 18.12 21.62 9.48
CA VAL A 138 19.36 22.34 9.85
C VAL A 138 20.48 21.34 10.09
N ILE A 139 21.64 21.60 9.50
CA ILE A 139 22.84 20.78 9.67
C ILE A 139 23.39 21.03 11.08
N ILE A 140 23.63 19.97 11.84
CA ILE A 140 24.14 20.05 13.22
C ILE A 140 25.63 19.81 13.37
N LYS A 141 26.31 19.41 12.29
CA LYS A 141 27.75 19.14 12.24
C LYS A 141 28.32 19.60 10.90
N ASP A 142 29.56 20.09 10.91
CA ASP A 142 30.28 20.44 9.67
C ASP A 142 30.51 19.21 8.83
N LEU A 143 30.02 19.23 7.58
CA LEU A 143 30.07 18.11 6.65
C LEU A 143 30.88 18.47 5.41
N PRO A 144 32.06 17.86 5.18
CA PRO A 144 32.77 17.98 3.92
C PRO A 144 32.00 17.25 2.82
N VAL A 145 31.72 17.94 1.72
CA VAL A 145 31.04 17.35 0.55
C VAL A 145 32.07 16.62 -0.30
N LYS A 146 31.90 15.27 -0.43
CA LYS A 146 32.78 14.47 -1.28
C LYS A 146 32.72 14.96 -2.75
N GLY A 147 33.87 15.22 -3.33
CA GLY A 147 33.97 15.66 -4.73
C GLY A 147 33.80 17.18 -4.96
N SER A 148 33.71 17.97 -3.87
CA SER A 148 33.63 19.43 -3.91
C SER A 148 34.50 20.03 -2.82
N SER A 149 34.98 21.25 -3.00
CA SER A 149 35.64 22.03 -1.94
C SER A 149 34.65 22.64 -0.95
N LEU A 150 33.35 22.33 -1.09
CA LEU A 150 32.27 22.84 -0.25
C LEU A 150 32.26 22.10 1.10
N VAL A 151 32.15 22.85 2.19
CA VAL A 151 31.89 22.33 3.53
C VAL A 151 30.54 22.89 3.99
N ALA A 152 29.55 22.03 4.11
CA ALA A 152 28.27 22.39 4.70
C ALA A 152 28.44 22.61 6.21
N LYS A 153 28.43 23.86 6.63
CA LYS A 153 28.69 24.25 8.02
C LYS A 153 27.50 23.93 8.94
N ARG A 154 27.80 23.64 10.19
CA ARG A 154 26.82 23.57 11.26
C ARG A 154 25.94 24.85 11.27
N GLY A 155 24.64 24.68 11.39
CA GLY A 155 23.67 25.78 11.35
C GLY A 155 23.14 26.14 9.97
N THR A 156 23.66 25.52 8.91
CA THR A 156 23.15 25.72 7.56
C THR A 156 21.75 25.13 7.45
N ALA A 157 20.78 25.96 7.06
CA ALA A 157 19.43 25.53 6.75
C ALA A 157 19.34 24.98 5.34
N VAL A 158 18.79 23.80 5.17
CA VAL A 158 18.52 23.17 3.88
C VAL A 158 17.01 23.04 3.71
N ARG A 159 16.49 23.62 2.65
CA ARG A 159 15.06 23.65 2.38
C ARG A 159 14.68 22.65 1.30
N GLY A 160 13.50 22.03 1.46
CA GLY A 160 12.94 21.14 0.46
C GLY A 160 13.83 19.91 0.21
N ILE A 161 14.13 19.14 1.24
CA ILE A 161 14.90 17.91 1.11
C ILE A 161 14.15 16.87 0.28
N SER A 162 14.89 15.98 -0.36
CA SER A 162 14.39 14.76 -0.98
C SER A 162 14.89 13.55 -0.20
N LEU A 163 14.07 12.54 -0.07
CA LEU A 163 14.47 11.25 0.49
C LEU A 163 15.14 10.42 -0.60
N THR A 164 16.04 9.53 -0.20
CA THR A 164 16.68 8.56 -1.09
C THR A 164 16.21 7.16 -0.71
N SER A 165 16.49 6.17 -1.52
CA SER A 165 16.22 4.75 -1.20
C SER A 165 16.96 4.24 0.06
N ASN A 166 17.94 5.00 0.55
CA ASN A 166 18.66 4.68 1.78
C ASN A 166 18.13 5.53 2.95
N PRO A 167 17.61 4.92 4.05
CA PRO A 167 17.03 5.64 5.20
C PRO A 167 18.02 6.56 5.92
N GLU A 168 19.31 6.34 5.72
CA GLU A 168 20.36 7.17 6.33
C GLU A 168 20.77 8.38 5.48
N HIS A 169 20.29 8.46 4.24
CA HIS A 169 20.65 9.49 3.29
C HIS A 169 19.47 10.37 2.89
N ILE A 170 19.69 11.67 2.88
CA ILE A 170 18.77 12.66 2.32
C ILE A 170 19.52 13.52 1.30
N GLU A 171 18.83 14.05 0.34
CA GLU A 171 19.36 15.00 -0.61
C GLU A 171 18.81 16.39 -0.35
N GLY A 172 19.67 17.39 -0.47
CA GLY A 172 19.27 18.78 -0.31
C GLY A 172 20.19 19.71 -1.07
N ARG A 173 19.74 20.95 -1.25
CA ARG A 173 20.55 22.00 -1.90
C ARG A 173 21.20 22.88 -0.86
N VAL A 174 22.54 22.93 -0.89
CA VAL A 174 23.35 23.85 -0.11
C VAL A 174 24.14 24.72 -1.07
N GLU A 175 24.02 26.03 -0.93
CA GLU A 175 24.68 27.02 -1.81
C GLU A 175 24.45 26.76 -3.33
N GLY A 176 23.25 26.28 -3.68
CA GLY A 176 22.88 25.97 -5.07
C GLY A 176 23.33 24.59 -5.58
N GLN A 177 24.16 23.85 -4.84
CA GLN A 177 24.60 22.51 -5.19
C GLN A 177 23.75 21.45 -4.49
N ARG A 178 23.35 20.42 -5.22
CA ARG A 178 22.65 19.24 -4.66
C ARG A 178 23.70 18.33 -4.04
N ILE A 179 23.51 18.04 -2.76
CA ILE A 179 24.42 17.19 -1.99
C ILE A 179 23.62 16.10 -1.25
N VAL A 180 24.27 14.97 -0.99
CA VAL A 180 23.75 13.90 -0.13
C VAL A 180 24.25 14.14 1.29
N ILE A 181 23.33 14.14 2.24
CA ILE A 181 23.59 14.42 3.66
C ILE A 181 23.13 13.21 4.47
N LEU A 182 23.91 12.81 5.46
CA LEU A 182 23.47 11.78 6.42
C LEU A 182 22.40 12.32 7.35
N SER A 183 21.28 11.61 7.46
CA SER A 183 20.13 12.01 8.29
C SER A 183 20.48 12.19 9.77
N CYS A 184 21.47 11.44 10.29
CA CYS A 184 21.95 11.56 11.66
C CYS A 184 22.69 12.88 11.95
N TYR A 185 23.03 13.68 10.95
CA TYR A 185 23.73 14.96 11.08
C TYR A 185 22.84 16.18 10.81
N VAL A 186 21.53 15.96 10.80
CA VAL A 186 20.54 17.01 10.57
C VAL A 186 19.47 16.99 11.65
N LYS A 187 18.78 18.12 11.80
CA LYS A 187 17.62 18.30 12.66
C LYS A 187 16.50 18.94 11.88
N LYS A 188 15.28 18.41 12.01
CA LYS A 188 14.09 19.03 11.43
C LYS A 188 13.87 20.40 12.04
N SER A 189 13.62 21.40 11.18
CA SER A 189 13.39 22.80 11.56
C SER A 189 11.92 23.10 11.77
#